data_71941501e3180f9647dcd5f4ff971199
#
_entry.id   71941501e3180f9647dcd5f4ff971199
#
_cell.length_a   1.000
_cell.length_b   1.000
_cell.length_c   1.000
_cell.angle_alpha   90.00
_cell.angle_beta   90.00
_cell.angle_gamma   90.00
#
_symmetry.space_group_name_H-M   'P 1'
#
loop_
_entity.id
_entity.type
_entity.pdbx_description
1 polymer ?
#
loop_
_entity_poly.entity_id
_entity_poly.type
_entity_poly.pdbx_seq_one_letter_code
_entity_poly.pdbx_strand_id
1 'polypeptide(L)'
;MKPTNILTYLDETATSYPDKPSFIGEASALTFLELKSNTEAIGSFIADKNIYNEPILVFMEKSPEEVSALLGVVRSGNFYVVLDLDMPEARLDAIIDITKAKLMIVDGHTKEKAKSLGFSGDICSYEEALSTQANDELLLDISHKAKETDTIYLVFTSGSTGVPKGVVASHRNVIDYIEGLGKVLECDENTVFGNQAPLYLDASLKDVYTTLKYGATTYFIPKKLFMSPVMLIEYLNEHKINTICFVSSALTIFTKLSAFDIAKPEYLKVVAFGGEVLPLSHLKQWMKACPGARFINLYGATECTGMSSYYVVYYVEKLENGIPIGKPLPDTEIFLIDEEGNIIANPHPSAEISSKDEESDHTVKQSAEMENLRHKGEICIGGTGLSSGYYKDEEITKAKFVNYQLTDGRSILLYKTGDIGYFGEDGELYFTGRGDNQIKHRGYRIELEEIEACGGAFEGVDRGCCIYNPEKEIITFFYEGRMEEGMVKENFRNRLASYMVPGKVVKLDKLPLMAGGKIDRKALSKLI
;
A
#
# COMPACT_ATOMS: atom_id res chain seq x y z
N MET A 1 -23.28 -5.05 14.15
CA MET A 1 -23.43 -4.84 12.67
C MET A 1 -22.25 -3.97 12.25
N LYS A 2 -21.59 -4.28 11.14
CA LYS A 2 -20.50 -3.40 10.63
C LYS A 2 -21.10 -2.04 10.23
N PRO A 3 -20.40 -0.91 10.45
CA PRO A 3 -20.89 0.39 10.01
C PRO A 3 -20.88 0.47 8.48
N THR A 4 -21.66 1.40 7.93
CA THR A 4 -21.67 1.71 6.49
C THR A 4 -20.73 2.86 6.14
N ASN A 5 -20.32 3.65 7.16
CA ASN A 5 -19.43 4.79 7.04
C ASN A 5 -18.22 4.59 7.96
N ILE A 6 -17.02 4.71 7.41
CA ILE A 6 -15.75 4.53 8.14
C ILE A 6 -15.58 5.53 9.30
N LEU A 7 -16.17 6.72 9.19
CA LEU A 7 -16.09 7.76 10.21
C LEU A 7 -16.87 7.43 11.49
N THR A 8 -17.77 6.45 11.44
CA THR A 8 -18.43 5.93 12.65
C THR A 8 -17.42 5.51 13.71
N TYR A 9 -16.29 4.93 13.29
CA TYR A 9 -15.22 4.56 14.22
C TYR A 9 -14.61 5.77 14.93
N LEU A 10 -14.36 6.87 14.21
CA LEU A 10 -13.89 8.10 14.84
C LEU A 10 -14.91 8.66 15.83
N ASP A 11 -16.19 8.69 15.45
CA ASP A 11 -17.24 9.25 16.30
C ASP A 11 -17.42 8.44 17.60
N GLU A 12 -17.38 7.11 17.52
CA GLU A 12 -17.43 6.20 18.67
C GLU A 12 -16.19 6.34 19.56
N THR A 13 -15.01 6.40 18.94
CA THR A 13 -13.74 6.44 19.68
C THR A 13 -13.51 7.80 20.31
N ALA A 14 -13.87 8.91 19.66
CA ALA A 14 -13.82 10.25 20.24
C ALA A 14 -14.79 10.39 21.44
N THR A 15 -15.88 9.63 21.45
CA THR A 15 -16.79 9.56 22.60
C THR A 15 -16.19 8.75 23.76
N SER A 16 -15.52 7.63 23.44
CA SER A 16 -14.99 6.70 24.44
C SER A 16 -13.65 7.14 25.03
N TYR A 17 -12.81 7.80 24.23
CA TYR A 17 -11.44 8.19 24.57
C TYR A 17 -11.11 9.64 24.13
N PRO A 18 -11.90 10.66 24.53
CA PRO A 18 -11.79 12.02 23.97
C PRO A 18 -10.39 12.62 24.10
N ASP A 19 -9.75 12.48 25.26
CA ASP A 19 -8.45 13.11 25.58
C ASP A 19 -7.25 12.25 25.22
N LYS A 20 -7.49 11.06 24.68
CA LYS A 20 -6.40 10.17 24.29
C LYS A 20 -5.76 10.63 22.98
N PRO A 21 -4.40 10.66 22.88
CA PRO A 21 -3.72 10.93 21.63
C PRO A 21 -4.07 9.89 20.57
N SER A 22 -4.54 10.35 19.43
CA SER A 22 -4.82 9.52 18.25
C SER A 22 -3.61 9.45 17.33
N PHE A 23 -3.12 10.59 16.88
CA PHE A 23 -1.95 10.71 16.00
C PHE A 23 -0.94 11.68 16.60
N ILE A 24 0.34 11.29 16.55
CA ILE A 24 1.46 12.05 17.07
C ILE A 24 2.53 12.17 15.99
N GLY A 25 2.85 13.40 15.60
CA GLY A 25 3.92 13.77 14.67
C GLY A 25 5.15 14.34 15.37
N GLU A 26 6.11 14.88 14.60
CA GLU A 26 7.30 15.56 15.14
C GLU A 26 6.95 16.89 15.82
N ALA A 27 5.99 17.64 15.26
CA ALA A 27 5.66 19.01 15.68
C ALA A 27 4.32 19.12 16.40
N SER A 28 3.44 18.14 16.26
CA SER A 28 2.06 18.22 16.73
C SER A 28 1.52 16.86 17.17
N ALA A 29 0.44 16.88 17.91
CA ALA A 29 -0.36 15.71 18.25
C ALA A 29 -1.83 16.11 18.29
N LEU A 30 -2.72 15.19 17.97
CA LEU A 30 -4.16 15.36 18.09
C LEU A 30 -4.75 14.27 18.97
N THR A 31 -5.59 14.66 19.91
CA THR A 31 -6.48 13.74 20.62
C THR A 31 -7.62 13.28 19.70
N PHE A 32 -8.38 12.26 20.11
CA PHE A 32 -9.54 11.82 19.32
C PHE A 32 -10.62 12.91 19.24
N LEU A 33 -10.81 13.70 20.30
CA LEU A 33 -11.77 14.80 20.31
C LEU A 33 -11.33 15.93 19.36
N GLU A 34 -10.06 16.31 19.40
CA GLU A 34 -9.52 17.33 18.48
C GLU A 34 -9.57 16.86 17.03
N LEU A 35 -9.19 15.60 16.77
CA LEU A 35 -9.28 15.00 15.43
C LEU A 35 -10.72 15.06 14.90
N LYS A 36 -11.71 14.67 15.72
CA LYS A 36 -13.12 14.73 15.35
C LYS A 36 -13.55 16.17 15.05
N SER A 37 -13.26 17.11 15.95
CA SER A 37 -13.63 18.52 15.78
C SER A 37 -13.00 19.14 14.53
N ASN A 38 -11.72 18.86 14.27
CA ASN A 38 -11.03 19.31 13.05
C ASN A 38 -11.67 18.73 11.80
N THR A 39 -12.00 17.43 11.84
CA THR A 39 -12.68 16.71 10.75
C THR A 39 -14.06 17.31 10.45
N GLU A 40 -14.81 17.72 11.46
CA GLU A 40 -16.13 18.37 11.33
C GLU A 40 -16.03 19.78 10.76
N ALA A 41 -15.06 20.58 11.20
CA ALA A 41 -14.81 21.92 10.67
C ALA A 41 -14.44 21.88 9.18
N ILE A 42 -13.45 21.03 8.82
CA ILE A 42 -12.99 20.86 7.43
C ILE A 42 -14.11 20.28 6.56
N GLY A 43 -14.84 19.28 7.06
CA GLY A 43 -15.99 18.70 6.38
C GLY A 43 -17.06 19.72 6.04
N SER A 44 -17.38 20.62 6.99
CA SER A 44 -18.33 21.72 6.79
C SER A 44 -17.82 22.72 5.76
N PHE A 45 -16.55 23.12 5.84
CA PHE A 45 -15.93 24.01 4.85
C PHE A 45 -16.06 23.49 3.41
N ILE A 46 -15.81 22.20 3.20
CA ILE A 46 -15.90 21.59 1.88
C ILE A 46 -17.37 21.49 1.43
N ALA A 47 -18.26 21.07 2.33
CA ALA A 47 -19.69 20.92 2.05
C ALA A 47 -20.35 22.25 1.64
N ASP A 48 -19.96 23.37 2.27
CA ASP A 48 -20.44 24.72 1.93
C ASP A 48 -20.08 25.13 0.48
N LYS A 49 -19.05 24.50 -0.12
CA LYS A 49 -18.71 24.72 -1.54
C LYS A 49 -19.61 23.96 -2.52
N ASN A 50 -20.59 23.20 -2.01
CA ASN A 50 -21.47 22.34 -2.82
C ASN A 50 -20.72 21.35 -3.71
N ILE A 51 -19.62 20.80 -3.22
CA ILE A 51 -18.86 19.71 -3.85
C ILE A 51 -19.28 18.40 -3.17
N TYR A 52 -19.73 17.42 -3.94
CA TYR A 52 -20.17 16.12 -3.41
C TYR A 52 -19.78 15.00 -4.36
N ASN A 53 -19.27 13.89 -3.79
CA ASN A 53 -18.77 12.71 -4.53
C ASN A 53 -17.72 13.07 -5.61
N GLU A 54 -16.84 13.98 -5.30
CA GLU A 54 -15.77 14.49 -6.16
C GLU A 54 -14.39 14.28 -5.50
N PRO A 55 -13.31 14.17 -6.29
CA PRO A 55 -11.96 14.12 -5.75
C PRO A 55 -11.55 15.45 -5.16
N ILE A 56 -10.99 15.42 -3.96
CA ILE A 56 -10.34 16.56 -3.32
C ILE A 56 -8.86 16.23 -3.18
N LEU A 57 -8.00 17.09 -3.73
CA LEU A 57 -6.56 16.91 -3.59
C LEU A 57 -6.10 17.37 -2.21
N VAL A 58 -5.25 16.57 -1.57
CA VAL A 58 -4.58 16.94 -0.32
C VAL A 58 -3.08 16.95 -0.58
N PHE A 59 -2.47 18.13 -0.45
CA PHE A 59 -1.06 18.34 -0.72
C PHE A 59 -0.42 19.00 0.50
N MET A 60 -0.12 18.16 1.49
CA MET A 60 0.37 18.55 2.82
C MET A 60 1.55 17.69 3.23
N GLU A 61 2.34 18.16 4.20
CA GLU A 61 3.34 17.32 4.86
C GLU A 61 2.66 16.29 5.75
N LYS A 62 3.25 15.07 5.81
CA LYS A 62 2.75 13.98 6.65
C LYS A 62 2.70 14.39 8.11
N SER A 63 1.51 14.53 8.63
CA SER A 63 1.24 15.04 9.98
C SER A 63 -0.12 14.57 10.52
N PRO A 64 -0.43 14.76 11.82
CA PRO A 64 -1.78 14.58 12.35
C PRO A 64 -2.82 15.48 11.65
N GLU A 65 -2.42 16.68 11.25
CA GLU A 65 -3.26 17.63 10.51
C GLU A 65 -3.63 17.11 9.13
N GLU A 66 -2.69 16.47 8.42
CA GLU A 66 -3.00 15.83 7.15
C GLU A 66 -4.08 14.76 7.33
N VAL A 67 -4.00 13.92 8.36
CA VAL A 67 -5.06 12.92 8.64
C VAL A 67 -6.40 13.60 8.87
N SER A 68 -6.45 14.71 9.65
CA SER A 68 -7.70 15.42 9.88
C SER A 68 -8.27 16.03 8.58
N ALA A 69 -7.41 16.47 7.65
CA ALA A 69 -7.81 16.92 6.32
C ALA A 69 -8.41 15.76 5.49
N LEU A 70 -7.75 14.58 5.46
CA LEU A 70 -8.27 13.39 4.76
C LEU A 70 -9.65 12.99 5.28
N LEU A 71 -9.79 12.91 6.59
CA LEU A 71 -11.07 12.54 7.22
C LEU A 71 -12.14 13.64 7.04
N GLY A 72 -11.76 14.92 7.01
CA GLY A 72 -12.63 16.04 6.69
C GLY A 72 -13.19 15.97 5.26
N VAL A 73 -12.36 15.58 4.30
CA VAL A 73 -12.80 15.29 2.93
C VAL A 73 -13.87 14.19 2.94
N VAL A 74 -13.62 13.08 3.64
CA VAL A 74 -14.61 11.98 3.73
C VAL A 74 -15.88 12.44 4.46
N ARG A 75 -15.77 13.27 5.50
CA ARG A 75 -16.90 13.83 6.26
C ARG A 75 -17.82 14.68 5.39
N SER A 76 -17.28 15.36 4.38
CA SER A 76 -18.04 16.18 3.43
C SER A 76 -18.74 15.35 2.33
N GLY A 77 -18.64 14.02 2.33
CA GLY A 77 -19.18 13.13 1.29
C GLY A 77 -18.36 13.13 0.00
N ASN A 78 -17.07 13.50 0.09
CA ASN A 78 -16.10 13.49 -1.00
C ASN A 78 -15.01 12.43 -0.74
N PHE A 79 -14.09 12.27 -1.69
CA PHE A 79 -12.98 11.34 -1.55
C PHE A 79 -11.63 12.02 -1.76
N TYR A 80 -10.64 11.63 -0.97
CA TYR A 80 -9.34 12.27 -1.01
C TYR A 80 -8.37 11.63 -2.00
N VAL A 81 -7.47 12.48 -2.51
CA VAL A 81 -6.30 12.09 -3.30
C VAL A 81 -5.09 12.79 -2.70
N VAL A 82 -4.22 12.03 -2.09
CA VAL A 82 -3.00 12.57 -1.48
C VAL A 82 -1.91 12.70 -2.53
N LEU A 83 -1.31 13.87 -2.61
CA LEU A 83 -0.18 14.16 -3.50
C LEU A 83 1.15 14.06 -2.74
N ASP A 84 2.12 13.37 -3.33
CA ASP A 84 3.47 13.26 -2.76
C ASP A 84 4.28 14.54 -3.04
N LEU A 85 4.84 15.13 -1.99
CA LEU A 85 5.64 16.35 -2.06
C LEU A 85 6.95 16.18 -2.85
N ASP A 86 7.50 14.98 -2.82
CA ASP A 86 8.76 14.63 -3.52
C ASP A 86 8.52 14.21 -4.99
N MET A 87 7.24 14.20 -5.43
CA MET A 87 6.87 13.79 -6.80
C MET A 87 7.24 14.87 -7.82
N PRO A 88 7.76 14.49 -9.01
CA PRO A 88 7.98 15.42 -10.10
C PRO A 88 6.71 16.15 -10.55
N GLU A 89 6.81 17.42 -10.91
CA GLU A 89 5.65 18.25 -11.32
C GLU A 89 4.85 17.60 -12.44
N ALA A 90 5.51 17.04 -13.46
CA ALA A 90 4.83 16.37 -14.57
C ALA A 90 3.91 15.21 -14.12
N ARG A 91 4.28 14.51 -13.04
CA ARG A 91 3.44 13.44 -12.47
C ARG A 91 2.31 14.01 -11.63
N LEU A 92 2.56 15.09 -10.89
CA LEU A 92 1.52 15.83 -10.17
C LEU A 92 0.48 16.37 -11.14
N ASP A 93 0.92 17.01 -12.24
CA ASP A 93 0.04 17.53 -13.29
C ASP A 93 -0.80 16.41 -13.93
N ALA A 94 -0.20 15.24 -14.18
CA ALA A 94 -0.95 14.09 -14.71
C ALA A 94 -2.06 13.62 -13.74
N ILE A 95 -1.81 13.58 -12.43
CA ILE A 95 -2.81 13.23 -11.42
C ILE A 95 -3.91 14.30 -11.35
N ILE A 96 -3.53 15.58 -11.39
CA ILE A 96 -4.47 16.72 -11.44
C ILE A 96 -5.37 16.60 -12.66
N ASP A 97 -4.79 16.31 -13.81
CA ASP A 97 -5.52 16.15 -15.08
C ASP A 97 -6.48 14.96 -15.09
N ILE A 98 -6.09 13.83 -14.52
CA ILE A 98 -6.94 12.64 -14.41
C ILE A 98 -8.11 12.89 -13.46
N THR A 99 -7.83 13.48 -12.31
CA THR A 99 -8.85 13.72 -11.27
C THR A 99 -9.84 14.79 -11.66
N LYS A 100 -9.37 15.87 -12.32
CA LYS A 100 -10.15 17.09 -12.55
C LYS A 100 -10.77 17.63 -11.26
N ALA A 101 -10.00 17.53 -10.17
CA ALA A 101 -10.43 18.01 -8.86
C ALA A 101 -10.75 19.52 -8.89
N LYS A 102 -11.70 19.93 -8.07
CA LYS A 102 -12.13 21.34 -7.97
C LYS A 102 -11.52 22.06 -6.79
N LEU A 103 -10.97 21.31 -5.83
CA LEU A 103 -10.41 21.83 -4.59
C LEU A 103 -9.12 21.10 -4.26
N MET A 104 -8.14 21.87 -3.76
CA MET A 104 -6.89 21.36 -3.19
C MET A 104 -6.69 21.95 -1.80
N ILE A 105 -6.48 21.11 -0.80
CA ILE A 105 -6.12 21.50 0.56
C ILE A 105 -4.60 21.44 0.68
N VAL A 106 -4.00 22.52 1.20
CA VAL A 106 -2.55 22.68 1.36
C VAL A 106 -2.20 23.13 2.78
N ASP A 107 -0.96 22.90 3.19
CA ASP A 107 -0.39 23.53 4.39
C ASP A 107 0.51 24.72 4.06
N GLY A 108 1.11 25.33 5.08
CA GLY A 108 2.01 26.48 4.93
C GLY A 108 3.26 26.16 4.11
N HIS A 109 3.72 24.88 4.10
CA HIS A 109 4.93 24.45 3.38
C HIS A 109 4.66 24.19 1.90
N THR A 110 3.46 23.70 1.56
CA THR A 110 3.12 23.25 0.20
C THR A 110 2.39 24.31 -0.62
N LYS A 111 1.86 25.36 0.02
CA LYS A 111 1.02 26.41 -0.61
C LYS A 111 1.66 27.04 -1.85
N GLU A 112 2.92 27.43 -1.77
CA GLU A 112 3.59 28.10 -2.90
C GLU A 112 3.89 27.11 -4.03
N LYS A 113 4.25 25.85 -3.72
CA LYS A 113 4.42 24.79 -4.71
C LYS A 113 3.08 24.47 -5.39
N ALA A 114 1.99 24.40 -4.63
CA ALA A 114 0.66 24.16 -5.18
C ALA A 114 0.24 25.21 -6.22
N LYS A 115 0.57 26.49 -5.98
CA LYS A 115 0.30 27.57 -6.93
C LYS A 115 1.11 27.47 -8.23
N SER A 116 2.28 26.84 -8.20
CA SER A 116 3.10 26.63 -9.41
C SER A 116 2.63 25.45 -10.27
N LEU A 117 1.80 24.56 -9.73
CA LEU A 117 1.18 23.47 -10.47
C LEU A 117 0.08 23.98 -11.40
N GLY A 118 -0.19 23.29 -12.49
CA GLY A 118 -1.26 23.61 -13.44
C GLY A 118 -2.68 23.43 -12.92
N PHE A 119 -2.90 23.53 -11.59
CA PHE A 119 -4.19 23.33 -10.96
C PHE A 119 -5.12 24.53 -11.18
N SER A 120 -6.28 24.29 -11.79
CA SER A 120 -7.28 25.32 -12.13
C SER A 120 -8.42 25.45 -11.13
N GLY A 121 -8.46 24.60 -10.10
CA GLY A 121 -9.47 24.66 -9.02
C GLY A 121 -9.08 25.61 -7.89
N ASP A 122 -9.88 25.61 -6.84
CA ASP A 122 -9.61 26.40 -5.64
C ASP A 122 -8.48 25.77 -4.81
N ILE A 123 -7.54 26.60 -4.32
CA ILE A 123 -6.53 26.19 -3.36
C ILE A 123 -6.88 26.84 -2.01
N CYS A 124 -7.14 26.04 -0.98
CA CYS A 124 -7.37 26.51 0.38
C CYS A 124 -6.29 25.99 1.32
N SER A 125 -5.96 26.77 2.35
CA SER A 125 -5.08 26.28 3.41
C SER A 125 -5.84 25.45 4.43
N TYR A 126 -5.13 24.55 5.09
CA TYR A 126 -5.67 23.77 6.20
C TYR A 126 -6.25 24.65 7.29
N GLU A 127 -5.56 25.74 7.65
CA GLU A 127 -5.98 26.69 8.68
C GLU A 127 -7.26 27.44 8.27
N GLU A 128 -7.42 27.75 6.98
CA GLU A 128 -8.64 28.35 6.45
C GLU A 128 -9.82 27.40 6.61
N ALA A 129 -9.67 26.15 6.20
CA ALA A 129 -10.70 25.13 6.36
C ALA A 129 -11.03 24.85 7.84
N LEU A 130 -10.02 24.79 8.68
CA LEU A 130 -10.16 24.56 10.13
C LEU A 130 -10.87 25.71 10.86
N SER A 131 -10.78 26.95 10.35
CA SER A 131 -11.45 28.11 10.96
C SER A 131 -12.97 28.13 10.77
N THR A 132 -13.51 27.19 9.98
CA THR A 132 -14.95 27.09 9.72
C THR A 132 -15.67 26.52 10.94
N GLN A 133 -16.79 27.14 11.31
CA GLN A 133 -17.65 26.57 12.35
C GLN A 133 -18.34 25.31 11.80
N ALA A 134 -18.27 24.22 12.56
CA ALA A 134 -18.94 22.99 12.20
C ALA A 134 -20.46 23.17 12.05
N ASN A 135 -21.02 22.62 10.98
CA ASN A 135 -22.45 22.60 10.70
C ASN A 135 -22.97 21.16 10.87
N ASP A 136 -23.32 20.84 12.12
CA ASP A 136 -23.73 19.47 12.50
C ASP A 136 -24.93 18.95 11.70
N GLU A 137 -25.92 19.83 11.39
CA GLU A 137 -27.11 19.45 10.63
C GLU A 137 -26.74 19.04 9.20
N LEU A 138 -25.88 19.82 8.53
CA LEU A 138 -25.41 19.52 7.18
C LEU A 138 -24.57 18.23 7.15
N LEU A 139 -23.65 18.05 8.09
CA LEU A 139 -22.81 16.86 8.18
C LEU A 139 -23.62 15.60 8.50
N LEU A 140 -24.66 15.73 9.33
CA LEU A 140 -25.57 14.62 9.64
C LEU A 140 -26.37 14.21 8.39
N ASP A 141 -26.89 15.18 7.62
CA ASP A 141 -27.59 14.92 6.36
C ASP A 141 -26.69 14.20 5.33
N ILE A 142 -25.43 14.63 5.21
CA ILE A 142 -24.43 13.97 4.36
C ILE A 142 -24.18 12.54 4.85
N SER A 143 -23.99 12.35 6.15
CA SER A 143 -23.75 11.02 6.73
C SER A 143 -24.91 10.05 6.49
N HIS A 144 -26.14 10.52 6.57
CA HIS A 144 -27.35 9.71 6.29
C HIS A 144 -27.48 9.30 4.83
N LYS A 145 -26.91 10.08 3.89
CA LYS A 145 -26.91 9.78 2.45
C LYS A 145 -25.77 8.86 2.05
N ALA A 146 -24.73 8.78 2.87
CA ALA A 146 -23.54 7.98 2.58
C ALA A 146 -23.86 6.49 2.47
N LYS A 147 -23.29 5.85 1.45
CA LYS A 147 -23.40 4.41 1.20
C LYS A 147 -22.06 3.75 1.44
N GLU A 148 -22.08 2.50 1.85
CA GLU A 148 -20.86 1.71 2.03
C GLU A 148 -20.03 1.56 0.73
N THR A 149 -20.66 1.78 -0.43
CA THR A 149 -20.02 1.73 -1.75
C THR A 149 -19.48 3.08 -2.21
N ASP A 150 -19.72 4.18 -1.47
CA ASP A 150 -19.19 5.48 -1.83
C ASP A 150 -17.67 5.48 -1.69
N THR A 151 -17.01 6.15 -2.64
CA THR A 151 -15.56 6.26 -2.69
C THR A 151 -15.06 7.09 -1.51
N ILE A 152 -13.95 6.68 -0.88
CA ILE A 152 -13.29 7.44 0.17
C ILE A 152 -11.90 7.92 -0.22
N TYR A 153 -11.22 7.22 -1.14
CA TYR A 153 -9.93 7.66 -1.65
C TYR A 153 -9.61 7.15 -3.06
N LEU A 154 -8.66 7.84 -3.70
CA LEU A 154 -7.89 7.29 -4.82
C LEU A 154 -6.42 7.21 -4.42
N VAL A 155 -5.82 6.04 -4.59
CA VAL A 155 -4.37 5.85 -4.50
C VAL A 155 -3.80 5.64 -5.90
N PHE A 156 -2.85 6.48 -6.30
CA PHE A 156 -2.24 6.41 -7.61
C PHE A 156 -1.03 5.47 -7.62
N THR A 157 -1.06 4.51 -8.53
CA THR A 157 0.03 3.55 -8.76
C THR A 157 0.71 3.83 -10.11
N SER A 158 1.89 3.21 -10.33
CA SER A 158 2.55 3.22 -11.62
C SER A 158 1.70 2.52 -12.69
N GLY A 159 1.75 3.03 -13.91
CA GLY A 159 1.05 2.47 -15.05
C GLY A 159 2.00 1.99 -16.15
N SER A 160 1.74 0.83 -16.75
CA SER A 160 2.56 0.27 -17.84
C SER A 160 2.66 1.18 -19.08
N THR A 161 1.74 2.13 -19.23
CA THR A 161 1.73 3.13 -20.30
C THR A 161 2.46 4.43 -19.93
N GLY A 162 3.01 4.54 -18.71
CA GLY A 162 3.60 5.76 -18.18
C GLY A 162 2.60 6.76 -17.57
N VAL A 163 1.30 6.47 -17.66
CA VAL A 163 0.24 7.29 -17.05
C VAL A 163 -0.14 6.69 -15.69
N PRO A 164 -0.17 7.49 -14.60
CA PRO A 164 -0.58 7.00 -13.29
C PRO A 164 -2.01 6.48 -13.30
N LYS A 165 -2.27 5.39 -12.54
CA LYS A 165 -3.59 4.77 -12.42
C LYS A 165 -4.14 5.00 -11.02
N GLY A 166 -5.32 5.61 -10.89
CA GLY A 166 -5.99 5.83 -9.61
C GLY A 166 -6.86 4.64 -9.23
N VAL A 167 -6.48 3.92 -8.18
CA VAL A 167 -7.28 2.80 -7.63
C VAL A 167 -8.36 3.36 -6.73
N VAL A 168 -9.61 2.95 -6.95
CA VAL A 168 -10.80 3.46 -6.26
C VAL A 168 -11.16 2.56 -5.09
N ALA A 169 -11.15 3.07 -3.87
CA ALA A 169 -11.62 2.33 -2.69
C ALA A 169 -12.81 2.99 -2.01
N SER A 170 -13.73 2.16 -1.54
CA SER A 170 -14.97 2.55 -0.87
C SER A 170 -14.89 2.39 0.65
N HIS A 171 -15.91 2.90 1.36
CA HIS A 171 -16.07 2.66 2.79
C HIS A 171 -16.05 1.17 3.14
N ARG A 172 -16.80 0.34 2.40
CA ARG A 172 -16.87 -1.12 2.61
C ARG A 172 -15.48 -1.75 2.53
N ASN A 173 -14.71 -1.40 1.50
CA ASN A 173 -13.39 -1.98 1.30
C ASN A 173 -12.49 -1.74 2.52
N VAL A 174 -12.43 -0.49 3.01
CA VAL A 174 -11.56 -0.15 4.15
C VAL A 174 -12.10 -0.71 5.46
N ILE A 175 -13.42 -0.68 5.70
CA ILE A 175 -14.04 -1.26 6.90
C ILE A 175 -13.71 -2.74 7.02
N ASP A 176 -13.95 -3.52 5.96
CA ASP A 176 -13.71 -4.97 5.98
C ASP A 176 -12.23 -5.29 6.13
N TYR A 177 -11.36 -4.53 5.44
CA TYR A 177 -9.91 -4.65 5.55
C TYR A 177 -9.42 -4.45 6.98
N ILE A 178 -9.77 -3.33 7.65
CA ILE A 178 -9.25 -3.05 8.99
C ILE A 178 -9.87 -3.94 10.07
N GLU A 179 -11.12 -4.37 9.89
CA GLU A 179 -11.73 -5.35 10.80
C GLU A 179 -11.06 -6.72 10.72
N GLY A 180 -10.69 -7.15 9.51
CA GLY A 180 -9.92 -8.38 9.31
C GLY A 180 -8.51 -8.28 9.85
N LEU A 181 -7.77 -7.25 9.39
CA LEU A 181 -6.38 -7.06 9.76
C LEU A 181 -6.20 -6.76 11.25
N GLY A 182 -7.06 -5.92 11.85
CA GLY A 182 -6.97 -5.59 13.28
C GLY A 182 -7.10 -6.80 14.19
N LYS A 183 -7.91 -7.82 13.79
CA LYS A 183 -7.96 -9.10 14.49
C LYS A 183 -6.67 -9.90 14.35
N VAL A 184 -6.08 -9.91 13.15
CA VAL A 184 -4.80 -10.61 12.89
C VAL A 184 -3.65 -9.96 13.68
N LEU A 185 -3.64 -8.63 13.78
CA LEU A 185 -2.63 -7.89 14.56
C LEU A 185 -2.95 -7.89 16.07
N GLU A 186 -4.13 -8.38 16.50
CA GLU A 186 -4.62 -8.33 17.88
C GLU A 186 -4.67 -6.91 18.45
N CYS A 187 -5.21 -5.98 17.63
CA CYS A 187 -5.29 -4.57 18.02
C CYS A 187 -6.34 -4.32 19.10
N ASP A 188 -5.99 -3.45 20.02
CA ASP A 188 -6.85 -2.92 21.06
C ASP A 188 -6.55 -1.44 21.34
N GLU A 189 -7.17 -0.86 22.36
CA GLU A 189 -6.93 0.52 22.78
C GLU A 189 -5.51 0.75 23.33
N ASN A 190 -4.76 -0.27 23.68
CA ASN A 190 -3.37 -0.18 24.15
C ASN A 190 -2.35 -0.33 23.02
N THR A 191 -2.82 -0.52 21.78
CA THR A 191 -1.95 -0.60 20.63
C THR A 191 -1.32 0.76 20.34
N VAL A 192 0.00 0.78 20.19
CA VAL A 192 0.79 1.96 19.82
C VAL A 192 1.53 1.65 18.55
N PHE A 193 1.06 2.22 17.44
CA PHE A 193 1.65 2.04 16.12
C PHE A 193 2.85 2.96 15.91
N GLY A 194 3.89 2.43 15.25
CA GLY A 194 4.91 3.22 14.58
C GLY A 194 4.65 3.22 13.08
N ASN A 195 4.12 4.32 12.54
CA ASN A 195 3.81 4.43 11.13
C ASN A 195 5.01 4.85 10.30
N GLN A 196 5.40 4.00 9.34
CA GLN A 196 6.44 4.25 8.34
C GLN A 196 5.86 4.84 7.06
N ALA A 197 4.77 4.25 6.57
CA ALA A 197 4.24 4.50 5.23
C ALA A 197 3.79 5.96 5.04
N PRO A 198 4.09 6.59 3.89
CA PRO A 198 3.49 7.86 3.52
C PRO A 198 1.97 7.74 3.35
N LEU A 199 1.21 8.83 3.57
CA LEU A 199 -0.26 8.82 3.51
C LEU A 199 -0.81 8.70 2.08
N TYR A 200 0.00 8.95 1.06
CA TYR A 200 -0.38 8.73 -0.34
C TYR A 200 -0.32 7.25 -0.79
N LEU A 201 0.13 6.34 0.08
CA LEU A 201 0.14 4.90 -0.17
C LEU A 201 -0.94 4.18 0.66
N ASP A 202 -1.58 3.18 0.08
CA ASP A 202 -2.52 2.28 0.75
C ASP A 202 -1.91 1.58 1.97
N ALA A 203 -0.60 1.41 1.98
CA ALA A 203 0.14 0.89 3.13
C ALA A 203 -0.05 1.69 4.43
N SER A 204 -0.48 2.96 4.36
CA SER A 204 -0.79 3.78 5.54
C SER A 204 -2.16 3.50 6.15
N LEU A 205 -3.10 2.95 5.37
CA LEU A 205 -4.50 2.74 5.78
C LEU A 205 -4.61 1.89 7.04
N LYS A 206 -3.75 0.86 7.15
CA LYS A 206 -3.76 -0.05 8.30
C LYS A 206 -3.49 0.66 9.62
N ASP A 207 -2.55 1.61 9.64
CA ASP A 207 -2.20 2.34 10.85
C ASP A 207 -3.26 3.42 11.14
N VAL A 208 -3.70 4.16 10.10
CA VAL A 208 -4.65 5.26 10.23
C VAL A 208 -6.03 4.75 10.68
N TYR A 209 -6.65 3.88 9.89
CA TYR A 209 -8.02 3.46 10.17
C TYR A 209 -8.15 2.45 11.31
N THR A 210 -7.09 1.64 11.57
CA THR A 210 -7.06 0.78 12.76
C THR A 210 -6.98 1.63 14.04
N THR A 211 -6.24 2.75 14.01
CA THR A 211 -6.23 3.72 15.12
C THR A 211 -7.65 4.23 15.43
N LEU A 212 -8.42 4.61 14.40
CA LEU A 212 -9.80 5.05 14.59
C LEU A 212 -10.70 3.94 15.16
N LYS A 213 -10.57 2.74 14.64
CA LYS A 213 -11.41 1.58 15.03
C LYS A 213 -11.22 1.15 16.47
N TYR A 214 -9.97 1.02 16.90
CA TYR A 214 -9.61 0.40 18.18
C TYR A 214 -9.27 1.41 19.28
N GLY A 215 -9.28 2.71 18.97
CA GLY A 215 -8.81 3.72 19.92
C GLY A 215 -7.30 3.60 20.19
N ALA A 216 -6.54 3.10 19.25
CA ALA A 216 -5.08 2.99 19.32
C ALA A 216 -4.40 4.36 19.22
N THR A 217 -3.09 4.42 19.36
CA THR A 217 -2.28 5.63 19.13
C THR A 217 -1.29 5.36 18.01
N THR A 218 -1.15 6.28 17.06
CA THR A 218 -0.17 6.18 15.98
C THR A 218 0.86 7.30 16.05
N TYR A 219 2.15 6.91 16.11
CA TYR A 219 3.28 7.81 15.95
C TYR A 219 3.74 7.82 14.50
N PHE A 220 3.80 8.99 13.87
CA PHE A 220 4.43 9.18 12.57
C PHE A 220 5.94 9.22 12.75
N ILE A 221 6.61 8.14 12.38
CA ILE A 221 8.06 8.04 12.52
C ILE A 221 8.74 9.00 11.52
N PRO A 222 9.63 9.90 12.00
CA PRO A 222 10.36 10.80 11.11
C PRO A 222 11.19 10.04 10.06
N LYS A 223 11.05 10.39 8.78
CA LYS A 223 11.72 9.74 7.63
C LYS A 223 13.25 9.64 7.84
N LYS A 224 13.85 10.66 8.46
CA LYS A 224 15.30 10.71 8.76
C LYS A 224 15.80 9.58 9.65
N LEU A 225 14.95 9.02 10.53
CA LEU A 225 15.34 7.95 11.44
C LEU A 225 15.61 6.61 10.73
N PHE A 226 15.03 6.40 9.57
CA PHE A 226 15.29 5.20 8.76
C PHE A 226 16.73 5.17 8.19
N MET A 227 17.46 6.29 8.21
CA MET A 227 18.88 6.33 7.88
C MET A 227 19.78 5.93 9.07
N SER A 228 19.25 5.88 10.29
CA SER A 228 19.96 5.50 11.50
C SER A 228 19.13 4.52 12.34
N PRO A 229 19.17 3.21 12.04
CA PRO A 229 18.30 2.23 12.69
C PRO A 229 18.51 2.11 14.21
N VAL A 230 19.67 2.49 14.74
CA VAL A 230 19.89 2.57 16.20
C VAL A 230 19.01 3.67 16.80
N MET A 231 19.03 4.88 16.23
CA MET A 231 18.17 5.99 16.67
C MET A 231 16.68 5.66 16.48
N LEU A 232 16.35 4.88 15.44
CA LEU A 232 14.97 4.42 15.24
C LEU A 232 14.56 3.45 16.35
N ILE A 233 15.42 2.54 16.78
CA ILE A 233 15.16 1.65 17.94
C ILE A 233 14.96 2.48 19.21
N GLU A 234 15.81 3.48 19.46
CA GLU A 234 15.68 4.39 20.61
C GLU A 234 14.34 5.12 20.58
N TYR A 235 13.92 5.63 19.40
CA TYR A 235 12.61 6.26 19.21
C TYR A 235 11.45 5.29 19.50
N LEU A 236 11.53 4.05 19.01
CA LEU A 236 10.52 3.02 19.28
C LEU A 236 10.39 2.75 20.79
N ASN A 237 11.53 2.71 21.50
CA ASN A 237 11.56 2.46 22.94
C ASN A 237 11.07 3.67 23.76
N GLU A 238 11.50 4.87 23.41
CA GLU A 238 11.07 6.13 24.07
C GLU A 238 9.56 6.28 24.05
N HIS A 239 8.94 6.02 22.89
CA HIS A 239 7.51 6.15 22.70
C HIS A 239 6.73 4.86 22.98
N LYS A 240 7.41 3.82 23.49
CA LYS A 240 6.81 2.50 23.82
C LYS A 240 5.97 1.93 22.69
N ILE A 241 6.43 2.13 21.45
CA ILE A 241 5.78 1.60 20.25
C ILE A 241 5.79 0.08 20.35
N ASN A 242 4.59 -0.52 20.27
CA ASN A 242 4.43 -1.96 20.46
C ASN A 242 4.02 -2.70 19.18
N THR A 243 3.65 -1.97 18.13
CA THR A 243 3.22 -2.54 16.85
C THR A 243 3.83 -1.75 15.69
N ILE A 244 4.51 -2.46 14.80
CA ILE A 244 5.02 -1.90 13.55
C ILE A 244 4.55 -2.75 12.37
N CYS A 245 4.21 -2.06 11.27
CA CYS A 245 3.85 -2.69 10.01
C CYS A 245 4.70 -2.08 8.89
N PHE A 246 5.93 -2.57 8.74
CA PHE A 246 6.91 -2.00 7.84
C PHE A 246 7.01 -2.76 6.52
N VAL A 247 7.48 -2.10 5.47
CA VAL A 247 7.92 -2.81 4.28
C VAL A 247 9.16 -3.66 4.60
N SER A 248 9.31 -4.80 3.93
CA SER A 248 10.39 -5.74 4.22
C SER A 248 11.79 -5.12 4.07
N SER A 249 11.97 -4.22 3.09
CA SER A 249 13.22 -3.47 2.90
C SER A 249 13.58 -2.59 4.11
N ALA A 250 12.60 -1.97 4.78
CA ALA A 250 12.86 -1.21 6.00
C ALA A 250 13.38 -2.09 7.14
N LEU A 251 12.84 -3.31 7.30
CA LEU A 251 13.35 -4.26 8.30
C LEU A 251 14.79 -4.71 8.00
N THR A 252 15.16 -4.84 6.73
CA THR A 252 16.52 -5.28 6.36
C THR A 252 17.60 -4.26 6.72
N ILE A 253 17.27 -2.97 6.82
CA ILE A 253 18.23 -1.92 7.20
C ILE A 253 18.80 -2.16 8.60
N PHE A 254 17.96 -2.55 9.56
CA PHE A 254 18.40 -2.81 10.94
C PHE A 254 19.47 -3.91 11.02
N THR A 255 19.28 -4.96 10.26
CA THR A 255 20.17 -6.12 10.26
C THR A 255 21.41 -5.91 9.38
N LYS A 256 21.26 -5.24 8.21
CA LYS A 256 22.41 -4.86 7.36
C LYS A 256 23.40 -3.93 8.08
N LEU A 257 22.91 -3.08 8.98
CA LEU A 257 23.73 -2.14 9.75
C LEU A 257 24.03 -2.62 11.18
N SER A 258 23.76 -3.90 11.49
CA SER A 258 24.02 -4.51 12.81
C SER A 258 23.46 -3.72 13.98
N ALA A 259 22.31 -3.07 13.81
CA ALA A 259 21.72 -2.19 14.81
C ALA A 259 21.40 -2.92 16.13
N PHE A 260 21.04 -4.21 16.06
CA PHE A 260 20.71 -5.04 17.22
C PHE A 260 21.88 -5.40 18.13
N ASP A 261 23.12 -5.16 17.68
CA ASP A 261 24.32 -5.30 18.50
C ASP A 261 24.48 -4.10 19.46
N ILE A 262 23.83 -2.97 19.15
CA ILE A 262 23.91 -1.70 19.89
C ILE A 262 22.64 -1.47 20.71
N ALA A 263 21.47 -1.59 20.11
CA ALA A 263 20.17 -1.36 20.74
C ALA A 263 19.16 -2.43 20.33
N LYS A 264 18.15 -2.69 21.17
CA LYS A 264 17.06 -3.64 20.87
C LYS A 264 15.72 -2.99 21.14
N PRO A 265 14.68 -3.29 20.33
CA PRO A 265 13.32 -2.89 20.65
C PRO A 265 12.82 -3.62 21.90
N GLU A 266 12.35 -2.87 22.90
CA GLU A 266 11.96 -3.42 24.21
C GLU A 266 10.45 -3.65 24.31
N TYR A 267 9.65 -2.90 23.55
CA TYR A 267 8.20 -2.86 23.69
C TYR A 267 7.44 -3.52 22.54
N LEU A 268 8.12 -3.92 21.46
CA LEU A 268 7.46 -4.53 20.31
C LEU A 268 6.78 -5.85 20.68
N LYS A 269 5.48 -5.90 20.45
CA LYS A 269 4.61 -7.09 20.56
C LYS A 269 4.29 -7.68 19.18
N VAL A 270 4.14 -6.81 18.17
CA VAL A 270 3.82 -7.19 16.80
C VAL A 270 4.79 -6.53 15.82
N VAL A 271 5.41 -7.35 14.99
CA VAL A 271 6.23 -6.96 13.84
C VAL A 271 5.60 -7.54 12.59
N ALA A 272 4.74 -6.77 11.95
CA ALA A 272 4.17 -7.13 10.66
C ALA A 272 5.03 -6.54 9.54
N PHE A 273 5.15 -7.28 8.44
CA PHE A 273 5.94 -6.86 7.28
C PHE A 273 5.31 -7.38 6.00
N GLY A 274 5.57 -6.72 4.89
CA GLY A 274 5.00 -7.10 3.61
C GLY A 274 5.44 -6.19 2.47
N GLY A 275 4.76 -6.33 1.33
CA GLY A 275 5.06 -5.58 0.13
C GLY A 275 6.22 -6.13 -0.67
N GLU A 276 7.18 -6.81 -0.04
CA GLU A 276 8.37 -7.41 -0.64
C GLU A 276 8.74 -8.70 0.09
N VAL A 277 9.55 -9.55 -0.53
CA VAL A 277 10.08 -10.75 0.12
C VAL A 277 11.10 -10.36 1.18
N LEU A 278 10.90 -10.80 2.42
CA LEU A 278 11.89 -10.65 3.49
C LEU A 278 12.80 -11.90 3.53
N PRO A 279 14.13 -11.77 3.32
CA PRO A 279 15.02 -12.93 3.43
C PRO A 279 15.03 -13.53 4.85
N LEU A 280 15.02 -14.87 4.93
CA LEU A 280 14.97 -15.59 6.22
C LEU A 280 16.11 -15.21 7.17
N SER A 281 17.29 -14.89 6.65
CA SER A 281 18.44 -14.47 7.47
C SER A 281 18.18 -13.18 8.24
N HIS A 282 17.40 -12.24 7.67
CA HIS A 282 17.00 -11.01 8.34
C HIS A 282 15.88 -11.26 9.35
N LEU A 283 14.88 -12.08 8.98
CA LEU A 283 13.81 -12.46 9.90
C LEU A 283 14.36 -13.15 11.17
N LYS A 284 15.31 -14.09 11.02
CA LYS A 284 15.97 -14.75 12.16
C LYS A 284 16.64 -13.77 13.13
N GLN A 285 17.28 -12.73 12.61
CA GLN A 285 17.90 -11.70 13.46
C GLN A 285 16.84 -10.87 14.21
N TRP A 286 15.76 -10.51 13.55
CA TRP A 286 14.63 -9.81 14.18
C TRP A 286 13.99 -10.64 15.28
N MET A 287 13.69 -11.93 15.03
CA MET A 287 13.11 -12.83 16.02
C MET A 287 14.05 -13.04 17.24
N LYS A 288 15.37 -13.05 16.99
CA LYS A 288 16.36 -13.08 18.08
C LYS A 288 16.41 -11.76 18.86
N ALA A 289 16.22 -10.63 18.22
CA ALA A 289 16.23 -9.31 18.87
C ALA A 289 14.95 -9.05 19.68
N CYS A 290 13.80 -9.56 19.22
CA CYS A 290 12.47 -9.37 19.82
C CYS A 290 11.80 -10.73 20.10
N PRO A 291 12.30 -11.56 21.04
CA PRO A 291 11.85 -12.94 21.20
C PRO A 291 10.40 -13.08 21.70
N GLY A 292 9.80 -12.01 22.22
CA GLY A 292 8.40 -11.98 22.66
C GLY A 292 7.42 -11.40 21.64
N ALA A 293 7.90 -10.96 20.48
CA ALA A 293 7.05 -10.36 19.47
C ALA A 293 6.48 -11.42 18.52
N ARG A 294 5.27 -11.18 18.03
CA ARG A 294 4.66 -11.93 16.93
C ARG A 294 5.15 -11.36 15.61
N PHE A 295 5.60 -12.23 14.70
CA PHE A 295 6.06 -11.85 13.36
C PHE A 295 5.02 -12.27 12.34
N ILE A 296 4.56 -11.33 11.51
CA ILE A 296 3.45 -11.56 10.58
C ILE A 296 3.84 -11.08 9.20
N ASN A 297 3.93 -12.01 8.24
CA ASN A 297 4.08 -11.67 6.83
C ASN A 297 2.72 -11.32 6.25
N LEU A 298 2.62 -10.19 5.57
CA LEU A 298 1.41 -9.66 4.94
C LEU A 298 1.62 -9.58 3.43
N TYR A 299 0.62 -10.00 2.66
CA TYR A 299 0.64 -9.90 1.21
C TYR A 299 -0.66 -9.31 0.68
N GLY A 300 -0.56 -8.49 -0.39
CA GLY A 300 -1.70 -7.92 -1.08
C GLY A 300 -1.32 -6.94 -2.18
N ALA A 301 -2.35 -6.33 -2.75
CA ALA A 301 -2.26 -5.34 -3.81
C ALA A 301 -3.15 -4.14 -3.50
N THR A 302 -2.79 -2.97 -4.00
CA THR A 302 -3.58 -1.73 -3.83
C THR A 302 -5.01 -1.90 -4.35
N GLU A 303 -5.18 -2.65 -5.44
CA GLU A 303 -6.48 -2.98 -6.04
C GLU A 303 -7.36 -3.88 -5.15
N CYS A 304 -6.78 -4.42 -4.08
CA CYS A 304 -7.47 -5.21 -3.05
C CYS A 304 -7.43 -4.51 -1.68
N THR A 305 -7.31 -3.18 -1.66
CA THR A 305 -7.33 -2.33 -0.45
C THR A 305 -6.21 -2.70 0.54
N GLY A 306 -4.98 -2.89 0.01
CA GLY A 306 -3.80 -3.17 0.81
C GLY A 306 -3.51 -4.67 0.95
N MET A 307 -3.63 -5.22 2.16
CA MET A 307 -3.26 -6.62 2.42
C MET A 307 -4.46 -7.56 2.28
N SER A 308 -4.22 -8.72 1.69
CA SER A 308 -5.25 -9.73 1.39
C SER A 308 -4.98 -11.07 2.05
N SER A 309 -3.74 -11.37 2.44
CA SER A 309 -3.39 -12.56 3.19
C SER A 309 -2.31 -12.30 4.23
N TYR A 310 -2.16 -13.25 5.14
CA TYR A 310 -1.20 -13.18 6.22
C TYR A 310 -0.65 -14.56 6.59
N TYR A 311 0.59 -14.57 7.09
CA TYR A 311 1.22 -15.73 7.70
C TYR A 311 1.88 -15.35 9.02
N VAL A 312 1.51 -16.02 10.11
CA VAL A 312 2.15 -15.84 11.43
C VAL A 312 3.36 -16.76 11.52
N VAL A 313 4.54 -16.18 11.72
CA VAL A 313 5.78 -16.94 11.81
C VAL A 313 5.98 -17.42 13.24
N TYR A 314 5.76 -18.69 13.50
CA TYR A 314 6.04 -19.31 14.79
C TYR A 314 7.48 -19.84 14.91
N TYR A 315 7.96 -20.54 13.86
CA TYR A 315 9.25 -21.23 13.85
C TYR A 315 9.97 -20.97 12.53
N VAL A 316 10.91 -20.02 12.53
CA VAL A 316 11.65 -19.65 11.32
C VAL A 316 12.58 -20.75 10.83
N GLU A 317 12.96 -21.70 11.70
CA GLU A 317 13.82 -22.84 11.37
C GLU A 317 13.12 -23.87 10.48
N LYS A 318 11.77 -23.88 10.48
CA LYS A 318 10.95 -24.78 9.65
C LYS A 318 10.68 -24.23 8.24
N LEU A 319 11.08 -22.97 7.96
CA LEU A 319 10.81 -22.31 6.70
C LEU A 319 11.93 -22.61 5.68
N GLU A 320 11.84 -23.73 4.96
CA GLU A 320 12.86 -24.13 3.97
C GLU A 320 12.66 -23.41 2.62
N ASN A 321 11.40 -23.15 2.23
CA ASN A 321 11.02 -22.60 0.93
C ASN A 321 10.79 -21.08 0.94
N GLY A 322 11.24 -20.37 1.99
CA GLY A 322 10.94 -18.96 2.22
C GLY A 322 9.73 -18.75 3.13
N ILE A 323 9.29 -17.51 3.29
CA ILE A 323 8.15 -17.17 4.15
C ILE A 323 6.87 -17.26 3.32
N PRO A 324 5.89 -18.10 3.73
CA PRO A 324 4.59 -18.14 3.05
C PRO A 324 3.91 -16.76 3.06
N ILE A 325 3.08 -16.49 2.07
CA ILE A 325 2.10 -15.39 2.14
C ILE A 325 0.82 -15.82 2.84
N GLY A 326 0.72 -17.10 3.15
CA GLY A 326 -0.21 -17.71 4.07
C GLY A 326 -1.66 -17.77 3.61
N LYS A 327 -2.57 -17.51 4.54
CA LYS A 327 -4.02 -17.64 4.33
C LYS A 327 -4.71 -16.28 4.14
N PRO A 328 -5.88 -16.24 3.45
CA PRO A 328 -6.61 -15.00 3.23
C PRO A 328 -7.07 -14.35 4.54
N LEU A 329 -7.18 -13.02 4.52
CA LEU A 329 -7.90 -12.27 5.55
C LEU A 329 -9.40 -12.62 5.51
N PRO A 330 -10.14 -12.35 6.60
CA PRO A 330 -11.60 -12.47 6.57
C PRO A 330 -12.23 -11.72 5.40
N ASP A 331 -13.31 -12.28 4.86
CA ASP A 331 -14.05 -11.73 3.72
C ASP A 331 -13.19 -11.60 2.42
N THR A 332 -12.03 -12.30 2.37
CA THR A 332 -11.14 -12.38 1.20
C THR A 332 -11.07 -13.83 0.71
N GLU A 333 -11.07 -14.02 -0.60
CA GLU A 333 -10.85 -15.31 -1.24
C GLU A 333 -9.63 -15.24 -2.15
N ILE A 334 -8.77 -16.27 -2.15
CA ILE A 334 -7.57 -16.33 -2.99
C ILE A 334 -7.62 -17.60 -3.82
N PHE A 335 -7.37 -17.44 -5.12
CA PHE A 335 -7.36 -18.52 -6.09
C PHE A 335 -6.03 -18.56 -6.82
N LEU A 336 -5.59 -19.76 -7.23
CA LEU A 336 -4.54 -19.92 -8.23
C LEU A 336 -5.19 -20.28 -9.56
N ILE A 337 -4.82 -19.54 -10.62
CA ILE A 337 -5.38 -19.70 -11.96
C ILE A 337 -4.22 -20.01 -12.93
N ASP A 338 -4.38 -21.06 -13.72
CA ASP A 338 -3.38 -21.48 -14.74
C ASP A 338 -3.38 -20.57 -15.98
N GLU A 339 -2.47 -20.84 -16.93
CA GLU A 339 -2.37 -20.09 -18.18
C GLU A 339 -3.60 -20.26 -19.09
N GLU A 340 -4.32 -21.37 -18.94
CA GLU A 340 -5.57 -21.66 -19.66
C GLU A 340 -6.80 -20.99 -19.04
N GLY A 341 -6.65 -20.38 -17.84
CA GLY A 341 -7.72 -19.68 -17.12
C GLY A 341 -8.54 -20.60 -16.19
N ASN A 342 -8.07 -21.81 -15.90
CA ASN A 342 -8.73 -22.70 -14.96
C ASN A 342 -8.27 -22.44 -13.53
N ILE A 343 -9.20 -22.59 -12.58
CA ILE A 343 -8.87 -22.54 -11.15
C ILE A 343 -8.17 -23.85 -10.77
N ILE A 344 -6.90 -23.75 -10.35
CA ILE A 344 -6.09 -24.91 -9.98
C ILE A 344 -6.38 -25.34 -8.54
N ALA A 345 -6.43 -24.39 -7.61
CA ALA A 345 -6.63 -24.66 -6.19
C ALA A 345 -7.22 -23.46 -5.44
N ASN A 346 -8.09 -23.76 -4.48
CA ASN A 346 -8.50 -22.88 -3.40
C ASN A 346 -8.62 -23.71 -2.12
N PRO A 347 -7.54 -23.97 -1.38
CA PRO A 347 -7.57 -24.80 -0.17
C PRO A 347 -8.17 -24.10 1.04
N HIS A 348 -8.40 -22.78 0.99
CA HIS A 348 -8.98 -22.01 2.08
C HIS A 348 -10.28 -21.34 1.62
N PRO A 349 -11.41 -22.08 1.51
CA PRO A 349 -12.70 -21.42 1.40
C PRO A 349 -12.90 -20.57 2.67
N SER A 350 -13.26 -19.29 2.51
CA SER A 350 -13.46 -18.24 3.53
C SER A 350 -13.59 -18.79 4.97
N ALA A 351 -12.47 -18.79 5.72
CA ALA A 351 -12.43 -19.36 7.05
C ALA A 351 -13.02 -18.36 8.05
N GLU A 352 -14.09 -18.77 8.75
CA GLU A 352 -14.46 -18.16 10.02
C GLU A 352 -13.27 -18.29 10.99
N ILE A 353 -12.81 -17.16 11.54
CA ILE A 353 -11.78 -17.17 12.58
C ILE A 353 -12.41 -17.77 13.84
N SER A 354 -12.23 -19.07 14.04
CA SER A 354 -12.50 -19.68 15.34
C SER A 354 -11.36 -19.32 16.30
N SER A 355 -11.71 -18.75 17.43
CA SER A 355 -10.81 -18.31 18.51
C SER A 355 -10.30 -19.48 19.36
N LYS A 356 -9.84 -20.55 18.74
CA LYS A 356 -9.17 -21.65 19.46
C LYS A 356 -8.15 -22.30 18.54
N ASP A 357 -6.90 -22.12 18.90
CA ASP A 357 -5.76 -22.94 18.43
C ASP A 357 -5.93 -24.36 18.98
N GLU A 358 -6.72 -25.19 18.31
CA GLU A 358 -6.69 -26.63 18.53
C GLU A 358 -5.93 -27.28 17.38
N GLU A 359 -4.82 -27.93 17.71
CA GLU A 359 -4.16 -28.92 16.84
C GLU A 359 -5.21 -29.95 16.40
N SER A 360 -5.83 -29.73 15.27
CA SER A 360 -6.72 -30.72 14.67
C SER A 360 -5.93 -31.55 13.66
N ASP A 361 -5.77 -32.81 14.01
CA ASP A 361 -5.29 -33.92 13.20
C ASP A 361 -6.13 -34.03 11.90
N HIS A 362 -5.62 -33.47 10.79
CA HIS A 362 -6.24 -33.54 9.47
C HIS A 362 -5.68 -34.68 8.64
N THR A 363 -6.05 -35.92 8.99
CA THR A 363 -5.98 -37.06 8.08
C THR A 363 -7.25 -37.11 7.25
N VAL A 364 -7.30 -36.44 6.09
CA VAL A 364 -8.44 -36.54 5.17
C VAL A 364 -8.05 -36.41 3.70
N LYS A 365 -8.45 -37.43 2.93
CA LYS A 365 -8.62 -37.49 1.45
C LYS A 365 -7.49 -36.94 0.57
N GLN A 366 -6.33 -37.55 0.65
CA GLN A 366 -5.06 -37.01 0.21
C GLN A 366 -4.57 -37.40 -1.21
N SER A 367 -5.26 -38.11 -2.05
CA SER A 367 -4.60 -38.65 -3.24
C SER A 367 -4.81 -37.89 -4.56
N ALA A 368 -5.94 -37.23 -4.75
CA ALA A 368 -6.20 -36.42 -5.97
C ALA A 368 -5.97 -34.92 -5.76
N GLU A 369 -6.14 -34.42 -4.51
CA GLU A 369 -5.88 -33.02 -4.16
C GLU A 369 -4.39 -32.70 -4.05
N MET A 370 -3.54 -33.65 -3.64
CA MET A 370 -2.10 -33.46 -3.49
C MET A 370 -1.35 -33.29 -4.82
N GLU A 371 -1.85 -33.86 -5.91
CA GLU A 371 -1.24 -33.70 -7.23
C GLU A 371 -1.43 -32.29 -7.78
N ASN A 372 -2.53 -31.60 -7.42
CA ASN A 372 -2.83 -30.23 -7.79
C ASN A 372 -2.08 -29.17 -6.94
N LEU A 373 -1.61 -29.51 -5.74
CA LEU A 373 -0.93 -28.58 -4.82
C LEU A 373 0.46 -28.12 -5.31
N ARG A 374 1.06 -28.76 -6.31
CA ARG A 374 2.38 -28.37 -6.86
C ARG A 374 2.31 -27.48 -8.11
N HIS A 375 1.11 -27.23 -8.62
CA HIS A 375 0.96 -26.41 -9.82
C HIS A 375 1.07 -24.94 -9.48
N LYS A 376 1.90 -24.23 -10.24
CA LYS A 376 2.01 -22.77 -10.17
C LYS A 376 0.89 -22.12 -10.96
N GLY A 377 0.32 -21.07 -10.41
CA GLY A 377 -0.69 -20.26 -11.09
C GLY A 377 -0.58 -18.78 -10.72
N GLU A 378 -1.30 -17.96 -11.47
CA GLU A 378 -1.48 -16.55 -11.11
C GLU A 378 -2.33 -16.46 -9.85
N ILE A 379 -1.84 -15.71 -8.85
CA ILE A 379 -2.60 -15.41 -7.64
C ILE A 379 -3.71 -14.43 -8.02
N CYS A 380 -4.95 -14.84 -7.84
CA CYS A 380 -6.13 -13.99 -8.07
C CYS A 380 -6.89 -13.82 -6.77
N ILE A 381 -7.33 -12.58 -6.50
CA ILE A 381 -7.94 -12.19 -5.23
C ILE A 381 -9.37 -11.79 -5.46
N GLY A 382 -10.29 -12.30 -4.62
CA GLY A 382 -11.70 -11.95 -4.57
C GLY A 382 -12.12 -11.49 -3.17
N GLY A 383 -13.36 -11.06 -3.05
CA GLY A 383 -13.97 -10.66 -1.78
C GLY A 383 -14.21 -9.16 -1.64
N THR A 384 -14.61 -8.74 -0.45
CA THR A 384 -15.07 -7.36 -0.18
C THR A 384 -13.96 -6.33 -0.16
N GLY A 385 -12.68 -6.76 -0.07
CA GLY A 385 -11.52 -5.89 -0.23
C GLY A 385 -11.24 -5.43 -1.65
N LEU A 386 -11.91 -6.02 -2.68
CA LEU A 386 -11.73 -5.59 -4.06
C LEU A 386 -12.17 -4.14 -4.26
N SER A 387 -11.27 -3.32 -4.79
CA SER A 387 -11.58 -1.95 -5.23
C SER A 387 -12.60 -1.96 -6.36
N SER A 388 -13.21 -0.80 -6.62
CA SER A 388 -14.14 -0.64 -7.75
C SER A 388 -13.43 -0.58 -9.12
N GLY A 389 -12.11 -0.79 -9.13
CA GLY A 389 -11.27 -0.72 -10.33
C GLY A 389 -10.46 0.56 -10.40
N TYR A 390 -10.13 0.99 -11.62
CA TYR A 390 -9.32 2.17 -11.88
C TYR A 390 -10.19 3.36 -12.27
N TYR A 391 -9.95 4.49 -11.66
CA TYR A 391 -10.71 5.73 -11.84
C TYR A 391 -10.69 6.20 -13.28
N LYS A 392 -11.88 6.29 -13.90
CA LYS A 392 -12.08 6.68 -15.31
C LYS A 392 -11.30 5.82 -16.34
N ASP A 393 -10.96 4.57 -15.98
CA ASP A 393 -10.27 3.65 -16.88
C ASP A 393 -10.97 2.27 -16.88
N GLU A 394 -12.07 2.20 -17.63
CA GLU A 394 -12.86 0.96 -17.74
C GLU A 394 -12.13 -0.15 -18.50
N GLU A 395 -11.25 0.20 -19.44
CA GLU A 395 -10.54 -0.78 -20.26
C GLU A 395 -9.60 -1.61 -19.39
N ILE A 396 -8.73 -0.94 -18.62
CA ILE A 396 -7.81 -1.62 -17.70
C ILE A 396 -8.60 -2.30 -16.58
N THR A 397 -9.67 -1.70 -16.08
CA THR A 397 -10.53 -2.31 -15.07
C THR A 397 -11.06 -3.66 -15.56
N LYS A 398 -11.66 -3.73 -16.75
CA LYS A 398 -12.17 -4.97 -17.34
C LYS A 398 -11.09 -6.01 -17.63
N ALA A 399 -9.87 -5.56 -17.94
CA ALA A 399 -8.73 -6.46 -18.18
C ALA A 399 -8.18 -7.11 -16.90
N LYS A 400 -8.26 -6.41 -15.76
CA LYS A 400 -7.69 -6.86 -14.48
C LYS A 400 -8.71 -7.45 -13.52
N PHE A 401 -9.97 -6.99 -13.58
CA PHE A 401 -11.07 -7.50 -12.74
C PHE A 401 -11.99 -8.38 -13.61
N VAL A 402 -11.88 -9.69 -13.42
CA VAL A 402 -12.48 -10.69 -14.31
C VAL A 402 -13.45 -11.58 -13.53
N ASN A 403 -14.63 -11.83 -14.11
CA ASN A 403 -15.60 -12.75 -13.53
C ASN A 403 -15.24 -14.20 -13.87
N TYR A 404 -15.19 -15.05 -12.84
CA TYR A 404 -14.99 -16.48 -12.94
C TYR A 404 -16.22 -17.25 -12.50
N GLN A 405 -16.48 -18.37 -13.17
CA GLN A 405 -17.53 -19.31 -12.76
C GLN A 405 -16.89 -20.40 -11.90
N LEU A 406 -17.38 -20.56 -10.67
CA LEU A 406 -16.96 -21.60 -9.78
C LEU A 406 -17.69 -22.93 -10.07
N THR A 407 -17.11 -24.03 -9.66
CA THR A 407 -17.70 -25.37 -9.83
C THR A 407 -19.01 -25.58 -9.09
N ASP A 408 -19.29 -24.77 -8.04
CA ASP A 408 -20.52 -24.74 -7.29
C ASP A 408 -21.64 -23.88 -7.94
N GLY A 409 -21.36 -23.28 -9.11
CA GLY A 409 -22.27 -22.45 -9.88
C GLY A 409 -22.27 -20.98 -9.49
N ARG A 410 -21.49 -20.54 -8.48
CA ARG A 410 -21.33 -19.12 -8.15
C ARG A 410 -20.47 -18.42 -9.21
N SER A 411 -20.78 -17.14 -9.48
CA SER A 411 -19.88 -16.23 -10.21
C SER A 411 -19.16 -15.36 -9.20
N ILE A 412 -17.83 -15.26 -9.33
CA ILE A 412 -16.99 -14.43 -8.48
C ILE A 412 -16.15 -13.46 -9.30
N LEU A 413 -16.07 -12.21 -8.86
CA LEU A 413 -15.15 -11.23 -9.41
C LEU A 413 -13.79 -11.39 -8.78
N LEU A 414 -12.74 -11.55 -9.61
CA LEU A 414 -11.35 -11.70 -9.16
C LEU A 414 -10.47 -10.63 -9.77
N TYR A 415 -9.57 -10.09 -8.96
CA TYR A 415 -8.46 -9.26 -9.42
C TYR A 415 -7.27 -10.14 -9.80
N LYS A 416 -6.77 -9.98 -11.00
CA LYS A 416 -5.57 -10.63 -11.53
C LYS A 416 -4.33 -9.85 -11.11
N THR A 417 -3.57 -10.40 -10.14
CA THR A 417 -2.45 -9.68 -9.53
C THR A 417 -1.21 -9.60 -10.44
N GLY A 418 -1.02 -10.55 -11.35
CA GLY A 418 0.21 -10.78 -12.08
C GLY A 418 1.29 -11.50 -11.25
N ASP A 419 1.03 -11.77 -9.98
CA ASP A 419 1.91 -12.53 -9.09
C ASP A 419 1.69 -14.02 -9.27
N ILE A 420 2.77 -14.81 -9.28
CA ILE A 420 2.73 -16.27 -9.42
C ILE A 420 2.99 -16.91 -8.07
N GLY A 421 2.17 -17.89 -7.73
CA GLY A 421 2.28 -18.64 -6.48
C GLY A 421 2.02 -20.14 -6.65
N TYR A 422 2.18 -20.86 -5.54
CA TYR A 422 1.80 -22.26 -5.40
C TYR A 422 1.45 -22.57 -3.95
N PHE A 423 0.65 -23.61 -3.72
CA PHE A 423 0.45 -24.15 -2.38
C PHE A 423 1.52 -25.19 -2.06
N GLY A 424 2.17 -25.03 -0.90
CA GLY A 424 3.14 -26.00 -0.38
C GLY A 424 2.48 -27.28 0.15
N GLU A 425 3.31 -28.28 0.49
CA GLU A 425 2.85 -29.52 1.13
C GLU A 425 2.26 -29.29 2.53
N ASP A 426 2.59 -28.14 3.14
CA ASP A 426 2.06 -27.65 4.39
C ASP A 426 0.69 -26.93 4.24
N GLY A 427 0.17 -26.85 3.00
CA GLY A 427 -1.08 -26.16 2.68
C GLY A 427 -0.97 -24.63 2.63
N GLU A 428 0.20 -24.05 2.91
CA GLU A 428 0.40 -22.62 2.88
C GLU A 428 0.68 -22.10 1.46
N LEU A 429 0.24 -20.87 1.18
CA LEU A 429 0.47 -20.21 -0.11
C LEU A 429 1.84 -19.54 -0.14
N TYR A 430 2.61 -19.82 -1.18
CA TYR A 430 3.93 -19.26 -1.44
C TYR A 430 3.93 -18.37 -2.69
N PHE A 431 4.55 -17.20 -2.59
CA PHE A 431 4.85 -16.33 -3.72
C PHE A 431 6.17 -16.77 -4.38
N THR A 432 6.21 -16.87 -5.72
CA THR A 432 7.42 -17.28 -6.45
C THR A 432 8.01 -16.21 -7.36
N GLY A 433 7.28 -15.14 -7.61
CA GLY A 433 7.70 -14.06 -8.52
C GLY A 433 6.52 -13.49 -9.29
N ARG A 434 6.82 -12.75 -10.34
CA ARG A 434 5.81 -12.15 -11.20
C ARG A 434 5.84 -12.74 -12.60
N GLY A 435 4.66 -12.81 -13.21
CA GLY A 435 4.50 -13.19 -14.63
C GLY A 435 4.79 -12.03 -15.60
N ASP A 436 4.90 -10.79 -15.10
CA ASP A 436 5.17 -9.55 -15.85
C ASP A 436 6.51 -8.91 -15.45
N ASN A 437 6.80 -7.71 -15.94
CA ASN A 437 8.02 -6.96 -15.62
C ASN A 437 7.84 -5.94 -14.48
N GLN A 438 6.75 -6.00 -13.77
CA GLN A 438 6.53 -5.17 -12.61
C GLN A 438 7.45 -5.61 -11.47
N ILE A 439 7.98 -4.66 -10.73
CA ILE A 439 8.83 -4.93 -9.57
C ILE A 439 8.27 -4.26 -8.32
N LYS A 440 8.69 -4.77 -7.18
CA LYS A 440 8.57 -4.08 -5.90
C LYS A 440 9.98 -3.64 -5.48
N HIS A 441 10.16 -2.34 -5.28
CA HIS A 441 11.45 -1.73 -4.97
C HIS A 441 11.30 -0.73 -3.82
N ARG A 442 11.89 -1.06 -2.66
CA ARG A 442 11.82 -0.23 -1.44
C ARG A 442 10.40 0.11 -0.99
N GLY A 443 9.49 -0.87 -1.15
CA GLY A 443 8.08 -0.72 -0.81
C GLY A 443 7.21 -0.06 -1.90
N TYR A 444 7.81 0.38 -3.01
CA TYR A 444 7.09 0.94 -4.14
C TYR A 444 6.86 -0.11 -5.23
N ARG A 445 5.66 -0.10 -5.78
CA ARG A 445 5.30 -0.88 -6.96
C ARG A 445 5.69 -0.09 -8.21
N ILE A 446 6.55 -0.65 -9.06
CA ILE A 446 7.12 0.02 -10.23
C ILE A 446 6.92 -0.86 -11.47
N GLU A 447 6.30 -0.27 -12.50
CA GLU A 447 6.29 -0.83 -13.85
C GLU A 447 7.61 -0.46 -14.52
N LEU A 448 8.44 -1.44 -14.87
CA LEU A 448 9.69 -1.15 -15.60
C LEU A 448 9.40 -0.52 -16.96
N GLU A 449 8.28 -0.84 -17.57
CA GLU A 449 7.82 -0.24 -18.83
C GLU A 449 7.55 1.27 -18.71
N GLU A 450 7.15 1.77 -17.55
CA GLU A 450 7.00 3.23 -17.33
C GLU A 450 8.35 3.93 -17.43
N ILE A 451 9.40 3.33 -16.86
CA ILE A 451 10.75 3.86 -16.96
C ILE A 451 11.26 3.77 -18.40
N GLU A 452 10.98 2.66 -19.10
CA GLU A 452 11.35 2.44 -20.49
C GLU A 452 10.67 3.44 -21.44
N ALA A 453 9.37 3.65 -21.24
CA ALA A 453 8.61 4.65 -22.01
C ALA A 453 9.14 6.07 -21.78
N CYS A 454 9.43 6.43 -20.52
CA CYS A 454 10.04 7.70 -20.18
C CYS A 454 11.42 7.87 -20.87
N GLY A 455 12.29 6.85 -20.80
CA GLY A 455 13.60 6.86 -21.42
C GLY A 455 13.55 6.91 -22.94
N GLY A 456 12.61 6.19 -23.55
CA GLY A 456 12.38 6.19 -25.00
C GLY A 456 11.86 7.53 -25.55
N ALA A 457 11.32 8.40 -24.70
CA ALA A 457 10.91 9.76 -25.08
C ALA A 457 12.06 10.79 -25.06
N PHE A 458 13.27 10.40 -24.66
CA PHE A 458 14.41 11.32 -24.65
C PHE A 458 15.01 11.44 -26.05
N GLU A 459 15.20 12.68 -26.50
CA GLU A 459 15.87 12.94 -27.80
C GLU A 459 17.31 12.39 -27.77
N GLY A 460 17.60 11.45 -28.67
CA GLY A 460 18.89 10.77 -28.74
C GLY A 460 18.97 9.43 -28.00
N VAL A 461 17.86 8.93 -27.49
CA VAL A 461 17.66 7.53 -27.07
C VAL A 461 16.80 6.85 -28.15
N ASP A 462 17.32 5.84 -28.80
CA ASP A 462 16.62 5.13 -29.89
C ASP A 462 15.78 3.98 -29.36
N ARG A 463 16.29 3.25 -28.35
CA ARG A 463 15.64 2.12 -27.68
C ARG A 463 16.15 1.99 -26.25
N GLY A 464 15.33 1.52 -25.34
CA GLY A 464 15.75 1.28 -23.96
C GLY A 464 15.03 0.09 -23.31
N CYS A 465 15.67 -0.48 -22.30
CA CYS A 465 15.13 -1.59 -21.52
C CYS A 465 15.65 -1.55 -20.09
N CYS A 466 14.77 -1.76 -19.13
CA CYS A 466 15.11 -1.84 -17.71
C CYS A 466 15.29 -3.28 -17.24
N ILE A 467 16.33 -3.52 -16.47
CA ILE A 467 16.52 -4.78 -15.75
C ILE A 467 16.66 -4.48 -14.26
N TYR A 468 15.95 -5.22 -13.43
CA TYR A 468 16.06 -5.13 -11.98
C TYR A 468 16.92 -6.24 -11.42
N ASN A 469 17.87 -5.89 -10.56
CA ASN A 469 18.64 -6.86 -9.78
C ASN A 469 18.12 -6.84 -8.33
N PRO A 470 17.40 -7.88 -7.88
CA PRO A 470 16.80 -7.91 -6.55
C PRO A 470 17.84 -8.06 -5.42
N GLU A 471 19.00 -8.69 -5.68
CA GLU A 471 20.06 -8.86 -4.67
C GLU A 471 20.74 -7.52 -4.35
N LYS A 472 20.98 -6.70 -5.37
CA LYS A 472 21.58 -5.38 -5.24
C LYS A 472 20.57 -4.27 -5.04
N GLU A 473 19.28 -4.55 -5.20
CA GLU A 473 18.18 -3.57 -5.19
C GLU A 473 18.44 -2.42 -6.18
N ILE A 474 18.84 -2.74 -7.43
CA ILE A 474 19.21 -1.75 -8.43
C ILE A 474 18.40 -1.97 -9.72
N ILE A 475 17.77 -0.89 -10.20
CA ILE A 475 17.21 -0.80 -11.54
C ILE A 475 18.35 -0.32 -12.47
N THR A 476 18.61 -1.07 -13.55
CA THR A 476 19.57 -0.69 -14.59
C THR A 476 18.82 -0.43 -15.88
N PHE A 477 18.98 0.77 -16.47
CA PHE A 477 18.45 1.12 -17.78
C PHE A 477 19.54 0.95 -18.83
N PHE A 478 19.36 0.00 -19.75
CA PHE A 478 20.18 -0.22 -20.92
C PHE A 478 19.56 0.49 -22.12
N TYR A 479 20.36 1.17 -22.95
CA TYR A 479 19.82 1.87 -24.12
C TYR A 479 20.79 1.91 -25.30
N GLU A 480 20.22 2.06 -26.49
CA GLU A 480 20.88 2.47 -27.72
C GLU A 480 20.59 3.95 -27.97
N GLY A 481 21.55 4.69 -28.52
CA GLY A 481 21.32 6.08 -28.88
C GLY A 481 22.59 6.95 -28.85
N ARG A 482 22.39 8.26 -29.03
CA ARG A 482 23.49 9.26 -29.09
C ARG A 482 23.70 9.98 -27.77
N MET A 483 22.67 10.05 -26.92
CA MET A 483 22.73 10.74 -25.63
C MET A 483 23.76 10.10 -24.70
N GLU A 484 24.48 10.91 -23.92
CA GLU A 484 25.41 10.42 -22.89
C GLU A 484 24.70 9.92 -21.65
N GLU A 485 25.24 8.89 -20.98
CA GLU A 485 24.63 8.22 -19.81
C GLU A 485 24.27 9.20 -18.68
N GLY A 486 25.14 10.20 -18.43
CA GLY A 486 24.90 11.23 -17.41
C GLY A 486 23.68 12.08 -17.71
N MET A 487 23.47 12.45 -18.96
CA MET A 487 22.29 13.22 -19.40
C MET A 487 21.02 12.40 -19.36
N VAL A 488 21.08 11.12 -19.73
CA VAL A 488 19.93 10.19 -19.60
C VAL A 488 19.50 10.10 -18.14
N LYS A 489 20.48 9.94 -17.23
CA LYS A 489 20.20 9.86 -15.79
C LYS A 489 19.61 11.15 -15.22
N GLU A 490 20.08 12.30 -15.66
CA GLU A 490 19.53 13.61 -15.27
C GLU A 490 18.10 13.79 -15.77
N ASN A 491 17.81 13.43 -17.02
CA ASN A 491 16.46 13.47 -17.58
C ASN A 491 15.48 12.58 -16.81
N PHE A 492 15.91 11.40 -16.37
CA PHE A 492 15.08 10.56 -15.49
C PHE A 492 14.77 11.25 -14.17
N ARG A 493 15.75 11.89 -13.52
CA ARG A 493 15.54 12.62 -12.25
C ARG A 493 14.51 13.74 -12.36
N ASN A 494 14.43 14.36 -13.52
CA ASN A 494 13.50 15.47 -13.77
C ASN A 494 12.07 14.99 -14.11
N ARG A 495 11.87 13.71 -14.45
CA ARG A 495 10.59 13.20 -14.95
C ARG A 495 9.99 12.05 -14.12
N LEU A 496 10.82 11.30 -13.40
CA LEU A 496 10.38 10.16 -12.61
C LEU A 496 10.47 10.44 -11.11
N ALA A 497 9.59 9.81 -10.34
CA ALA A 497 9.73 9.79 -8.89
C ALA A 497 11.09 9.21 -8.48
N SER A 498 11.68 9.71 -7.41
CA SER A 498 13.07 9.39 -7.00
C SER A 498 13.32 7.87 -6.84
N TYR A 499 12.32 7.11 -6.40
CA TYR A 499 12.39 5.66 -6.26
C TYR A 499 12.35 4.89 -7.59
N MET A 500 11.92 5.54 -8.69
CA MET A 500 11.87 4.96 -10.04
C MET A 500 13.14 5.24 -10.85
N VAL A 501 13.96 6.21 -10.44
CA VAL A 501 15.16 6.62 -11.18
C VAL A 501 16.15 5.47 -11.22
N PRO A 502 16.59 5.00 -12.43
CA PRO A 502 17.56 3.93 -12.54
C PRO A 502 18.85 4.25 -11.77
N GLY A 503 19.23 3.32 -10.88
CA GLY A 503 20.51 3.41 -10.14
C GLY A 503 21.70 3.40 -11.07
N LYS A 504 21.59 2.66 -12.19
CA LYS A 504 22.61 2.55 -13.24
C LYS A 504 22.00 2.79 -14.62
N VAL A 505 22.71 3.52 -15.46
CA VAL A 505 22.38 3.75 -16.87
C VAL A 505 23.55 3.21 -17.68
N VAL A 506 23.28 2.42 -18.72
CA VAL A 506 24.33 1.76 -19.53
C VAL A 506 24.00 1.91 -21.01
N LYS A 507 24.87 2.56 -21.72
CA LYS A 507 24.81 2.69 -23.18
C LYS A 507 25.39 1.44 -23.84
N LEU A 508 24.69 0.89 -24.82
CA LEU A 508 25.14 -0.21 -25.65
C LEU A 508 25.10 0.20 -27.12
N ASP A 509 26.04 -0.32 -27.90
CA ASP A 509 26.02 -0.10 -29.36
C ASP A 509 24.78 -0.74 -30.00
N LYS A 510 24.39 -1.93 -29.49
CA LYS A 510 23.14 -2.64 -29.82
C LYS A 510 22.61 -3.42 -28.63
N LEU A 511 21.32 -3.31 -28.41
CA LEU A 511 20.61 -4.17 -27.45
C LEU A 511 20.48 -5.58 -28.01
N PRO A 512 20.67 -6.62 -27.19
CA PRO A 512 20.44 -7.99 -27.61
C PRO A 512 18.97 -8.21 -27.95
N LEU A 513 18.71 -8.88 -29.07
CA LEU A 513 17.35 -9.18 -29.54
C LEU A 513 17.12 -10.69 -29.62
N MET A 514 15.92 -11.12 -29.27
CA MET A 514 15.42 -12.46 -29.57
C MET A 514 15.14 -12.61 -31.08
N ALA A 515 14.97 -13.83 -31.58
CA ALA A 515 14.67 -14.14 -32.98
C ALA A 515 13.44 -13.38 -33.52
N GLY A 516 12.49 -13.00 -32.67
CA GLY A 516 11.30 -12.21 -33.00
C GLY A 516 11.50 -10.68 -32.97
N GLY A 517 12.74 -10.17 -32.81
CA GLY A 517 13.05 -8.74 -32.78
C GLY A 517 12.73 -8.02 -31.46
N LYS A 518 12.21 -8.71 -30.44
CA LYS A 518 12.04 -8.18 -29.09
C LYS A 518 13.37 -8.17 -28.34
N ILE A 519 13.55 -7.23 -27.41
CA ILE A 519 14.77 -7.14 -26.58
C ILE A 519 14.89 -8.39 -25.71
N ASP A 520 16.07 -8.98 -25.69
CA ASP A 520 16.39 -10.15 -24.86
C ASP A 520 16.80 -9.72 -23.45
N ARG A 521 15.81 -9.59 -22.57
CA ARG A 521 16.00 -9.24 -21.15
C ARG A 521 16.89 -10.26 -20.41
N LYS A 522 16.85 -11.55 -20.80
CA LYS A 522 17.70 -12.58 -20.18
C LYS A 522 19.17 -12.39 -20.53
N ALA A 523 19.47 -11.94 -21.75
CA ALA A 523 20.83 -11.59 -22.13
C ALA A 523 21.32 -10.35 -21.36
N LEU A 524 20.48 -9.32 -21.22
CA LEU A 524 20.80 -8.11 -20.45
C LEU A 524 21.01 -8.40 -18.96
N SER A 525 20.22 -9.29 -18.37
CA SER A 525 20.35 -9.63 -16.94
C SER A 525 21.69 -10.27 -16.56
N LYS A 526 22.41 -10.84 -17.54
CA LYS A 526 23.77 -11.37 -17.33
C LYS A 526 24.85 -10.29 -17.27
N LEU A 527 24.52 -9.05 -17.59
CA LEU A 527 25.44 -7.91 -17.60
C LEU A 527 25.44 -7.12 -16.28
N ILE A 528 24.58 -7.51 -15.29
CA ILE A 528 24.39 -6.77 -14.03
C ILE A 528 24.76 -7.58 -12.79
#